data_521d2e72a97c9baa8a715eff1c4236fd
#
_entry.id   521d2e72a97c9baa8a715eff1c4236fd
#
_cell.length_a   1.000
_cell.length_b   1.000
_cell.length_c   1.000
_cell.angle_alpha   90.00
_cell.angle_beta   90.00
_cell.angle_gamma   90.00
#
_symmetry.space_group_name_H-M   'P 1'
#
loop_
_entity.id
_entity.type
_entity.pdbx_description
1 polymer ?
#
loop_
_entity_poly.entity_id
_entity_poly.type
_entity_poly.pdbx_seq_one_letter_code
_entity_poly.pdbx_strand_id
1 'polypeptide(L)'
;MAWELELTICSLIAEHTPEGYLDVCRDRAKSRGIDVFNLNFNEYESPLAAFAAEENRELVATLEGCRRKTLVIFEGADALAPLECNETFWLRSLLVNSDASELVVIFLVTSEGKVRLFQDTEGAFYRDCLNLN
;
A
#
# COMPACT_ATOMS: atom_id res chain seq x y z
N MET A 1 -4.56 -1.61 -15.46
CA MET A 1 -3.92 -1.72 -14.14
C MET A 1 -2.99 -0.54 -13.87
N ALA A 2 -2.60 -0.34 -12.62
CA ALA A 2 -1.75 0.78 -12.24
C ALA A 2 -0.41 0.84 -12.96
N TRP A 3 0.19 -0.31 -13.31
CA TRP A 3 1.43 -0.32 -14.10
C TRP A 3 1.29 0.31 -15.47
N GLU A 4 0.14 0.19 -16.09
CA GLU A 4 -0.14 0.80 -17.39
C GLU A 4 -0.24 2.32 -17.29
N LEU A 5 -0.60 2.81 -16.10
CA LEU A 5 -0.71 4.24 -15.80
C LEU A 5 0.54 4.80 -15.12
N GLU A 6 1.55 3.96 -14.90
CA GLU A 6 2.83 4.32 -14.27
C GLU A 6 2.67 4.98 -12.90
N LEU A 7 1.69 4.51 -12.10
CA LEU A 7 1.45 5.00 -10.74
C LEU A 7 1.76 3.92 -9.72
N THR A 8 2.58 4.27 -8.73
CA THR A 8 2.99 3.36 -7.66
C THR A 8 1.90 3.19 -6.61
N ILE A 9 1.21 4.27 -6.26
CA ILE A 9 0.28 4.30 -5.12
C ILE A 9 -1.15 4.20 -5.62
N CYS A 10 -1.88 3.19 -5.14
CA CYS A 10 -3.28 2.96 -5.46
C CYS A 10 -4.10 2.81 -4.19
N SER A 11 -5.38 3.16 -4.24
CA SER A 11 -6.29 2.96 -3.11
C SER A 11 -7.53 2.18 -3.51
N LEU A 12 -8.02 1.37 -2.58
CA LEU A 12 -9.31 0.69 -2.64
C LEU A 12 -10.09 1.02 -1.37
N ILE A 13 -11.35 1.40 -1.53
CA ILE A 13 -12.24 1.58 -0.39
C ILE A 13 -12.83 0.23 -0.01
N ALA A 14 -12.59 -0.22 1.23
CA ALA A 14 -12.98 -1.54 1.69
C ALA A 14 -14.47 -1.81 1.53
N GLU A 15 -15.31 -0.81 1.86
CA GLU A 15 -16.78 -0.93 1.76
C GLU A 15 -17.27 -1.13 0.31
N HIS A 16 -16.47 -0.70 -0.68
CA HIS A 16 -16.80 -0.80 -2.10
C HIS A 16 -16.08 -1.94 -2.80
N THR A 17 -15.25 -2.70 -2.08
CA THR A 17 -14.45 -3.77 -2.66
C THR A 17 -15.19 -5.11 -2.50
N PRO A 18 -15.52 -5.80 -3.61
CA PRO A 18 -16.18 -7.10 -3.53
C PRO A 18 -15.33 -8.13 -2.77
N GLU A 19 -16.01 -9.03 -2.07
CA GLU A 19 -15.35 -10.17 -1.43
C GLU A 19 -14.54 -10.96 -2.45
N GLY A 20 -13.32 -11.33 -2.09
CA GLY A 20 -12.44 -12.10 -2.97
C GLY A 20 -11.71 -11.29 -4.03
N TYR A 21 -11.95 -9.98 -4.15
CA TYR A 21 -11.28 -9.14 -5.14
C TYR A 21 -9.76 -9.12 -4.96
N LEU A 22 -9.29 -8.98 -3.73
CA LEU A 22 -7.85 -8.98 -3.44
C LEU A 22 -7.21 -10.34 -3.75
N ASP A 23 -7.93 -11.44 -3.50
CA ASP A 23 -7.44 -12.77 -3.83
C ASP A 23 -7.24 -12.92 -5.34
N VAL A 24 -8.16 -12.39 -6.14
CA VAL A 24 -8.03 -12.38 -7.60
C VAL A 24 -6.80 -11.56 -8.02
N CYS A 25 -6.56 -10.40 -7.40
CA CYS A 25 -5.40 -9.58 -7.69
C CYS A 25 -4.09 -10.31 -7.38
N ARG A 26 -4.03 -10.98 -6.22
CA ARG A 26 -2.86 -11.78 -5.82
C ARG A 26 -2.60 -12.92 -6.81
N ASP A 27 -3.64 -13.65 -7.16
CA ASP A 27 -3.52 -14.80 -8.07
C ASP A 27 -3.06 -14.39 -9.47
N ARG A 28 -3.59 -13.28 -9.97
CA ARG A 28 -3.16 -12.73 -11.26
C ARG A 28 -1.71 -12.29 -11.24
N ALA A 29 -1.28 -11.62 -10.17
CA ALA A 29 0.10 -11.19 -10.02
C ALA A 29 1.03 -12.41 -10.00
N LYS A 30 0.72 -13.43 -9.20
CA LYS A 30 1.52 -14.65 -9.11
C LYS A 30 1.58 -15.37 -10.44
N SER A 31 0.47 -15.44 -11.20
CA SER A 31 0.45 -16.12 -12.50
C SER A 31 1.31 -15.42 -13.54
N ARG A 32 1.65 -14.15 -13.34
CA ARG A 32 2.54 -13.37 -14.22
C ARG A 32 3.97 -13.28 -13.71
N GLY A 33 4.32 -14.05 -12.66
CA GLY A 33 5.65 -14.03 -12.07
C GLY A 33 5.95 -12.77 -11.25
N ILE A 34 4.90 -12.06 -10.80
CA ILE A 34 5.05 -10.86 -9.98
C ILE A 34 5.08 -11.28 -8.51
N ASP A 35 6.06 -10.79 -7.76
CA ASP A 35 6.13 -11.04 -6.31
C ASP A 35 4.99 -10.32 -5.61
N VAL A 36 4.38 -10.96 -4.61
CA VAL A 36 3.25 -10.41 -3.86
C VAL A 36 3.57 -10.41 -2.37
N PHE A 37 3.40 -9.25 -1.74
CA PHE A 37 3.45 -9.11 -0.29
C PHE A 37 2.11 -8.59 0.21
N ASN A 38 1.70 -9.07 1.39
CA ASN A 38 0.48 -8.63 2.04
C ASN A 38 0.77 -8.30 3.50
N LEU A 39 0.40 -7.10 3.93
CA LEU A 39 0.54 -6.68 5.31
C LEU A 39 -0.79 -6.12 5.80
N ASN A 40 -1.32 -6.71 6.88
CA ASN A 40 -2.54 -6.23 7.52
C ASN A 40 -2.17 -5.50 8.81
N PHE A 41 -2.29 -4.18 8.82
CA PHE A 41 -1.97 -3.36 9.99
C PHE A 41 -2.84 -3.67 11.20
N ASN A 42 -4.03 -4.24 11.00
CA ASN A 42 -4.93 -4.61 12.10
C ASN A 42 -4.38 -5.77 12.95
N GLU A 43 -3.37 -6.49 12.47
CA GLU A 43 -2.72 -7.57 13.21
C GLU A 43 -1.59 -7.07 14.11
N TYR A 44 -1.28 -5.78 14.11
CA TYR A 44 -0.19 -5.17 14.87
C TYR A 44 -0.70 -4.01 15.71
N GLU A 45 0.04 -3.68 16.76
CA GLU A 45 -0.33 -2.58 17.66
C GLU A 45 -0.18 -1.20 17.02
N SER A 46 0.73 -1.08 16.06
CA SER A 46 1.03 0.19 15.39
C SER A 46 1.73 -0.07 14.06
N PRO A 47 1.79 0.93 13.16
CA PRO A 47 2.60 0.83 11.95
C PRO A 47 4.07 0.53 12.23
N LEU A 48 4.64 1.13 13.28
CA LEU A 48 6.02 0.84 13.69
C LEU A 48 6.21 -0.63 14.01
N ALA A 49 5.30 -1.22 14.82
CA ALA A 49 5.34 -2.63 15.17
C ALA A 49 5.23 -3.52 13.92
N ALA A 50 4.36 -3.15 12.98
CA ALA A 50 4.17 -3.89 11.74
C ALA A 50 5.46 -3.91 10.90
N PHE A 51 6.10 -2.76 10.69
CA PHE A 51 7.31 -2.68 9.90
C PHE A 51 8.54 -3.26 10.61
N ALA A 52 8.54 -3.29 11.94
CA ALA A 52 9.63 -3.87 12.72
C ALA A 52 9.50 -5.40 12.89
N ALA A 53 8.35 -5.98 12.59
CA ALA A 53 8.13 -7.41 12.72
C ALA A 53 9.05 -8.21 11.80
N GLU A 54 9.60 -9.30 12.31
CA GLU A 54 10.56 -10.11 11.55
C GLU A 54 9.96 -10.73 10.30
N GLU A 55 8.69 -11.15 10.36
CA GLU A 55 7.98 -11.72 9.21
C GLU A 55 7.81 -10.72 8.06
N ASN A 56 7.95 -9.43 8.32
CA ASN A 56 7.84 -8.36 7.32
C ASN A 56 9.20 -7.83 6.85
N ARG A 57 10.30 -8.43 7.27
CA ARG A 57 11.65 -7.97 6.92
C ARG A 57 11.87 -7.92 5.41
N GLU A 58 11.45 -8.95 4.69
CA GLU A 58 11.61 -9.02 3.25
C GLU A 58 10.77 -7.95 2.54
N LEU A 59 9.56 -7.70 3.03
CA LEU A 59 8.71 -6.63 2.52
C LEU A 59 9.39 -5.27 2.69
N VAL A 60 9.90 -4.97 3.87
CA VAL A 60 10.59 -3.70 4.16
C VAL A 60 11.80 -3.53 3.25
N ALA A 61 12.61 -4.58 3.09
CA ALA A 61 13.76 -4.54 2.20
C ALA A 61 13.35 -4.26 0.75
N THR A 62 12.24 -4.83 0.30
CA THR A 62 11.69 -4.59 -1.04
C THR A 62 11.23 -3.15 -1.20
N LEU A 63 10.58 -2.58 -0.19
CA LEU A 63 10.16 -1.17 -0.21
C LEU A 63 11.36 -0.21 -0.31
N GLU A 64 12.47 -0.56 0.31
CA GLU A 64 13.69 0.26 0.29
C GLU A 64 14.49 0.13 -1.02
N GLY A 65 14.31 -0.96 -1.76
CA GLY A 65 15.04 -1.17 -3.02
C GLY A 65 14.40 -2.26 -3.87
N CYS A 66 13.30 -1.94 -4.55
CA CYS A 66 12.59 -2.88 -5.41
C CYS A 66 13.36 -3.08 -6.72
N ARG A 67 13.64 -4.35 -7.07
CA ARG A 67 14.38 -4.72 -8.29
C ARG A 67 13.60 -5.65 -9.22
N ARG A 68 12.39 -6.06 -8.80
CA ARG A 68 11.53 -6.96 -9.56
C ARG A 68 10.12 -6.43 -9.48
N LYS A 69 9.29 -6.75 -10.48
CA LYS A 69 7.88 -6.39 -10.40
C LYS A 69 7.26 -6.98 -9.15
N THR A 70 6.72 -6.13 -8.31
CA THR A 70 6.20 -6.49 -7.00
C THR A 70 4.86 -5.78 -6.76
N LEU A 71 3.90 -6.54 -6.22
CA LEU A 71 2.64 -6.01 -5.74
C LEU A 71 2.63 -6.09 -4.21
N VAL A 72 2.38 -4.97 -3.56
CA VAL A 72 2.21 -4.91 -2.10
C VAL A 72 0.78 -4.49 -1.79
N ILE A 73 0.12 -5.24 -0.92
CA ILE A 73 -1.24 -4.93 -0.47
C ILE A 73 -1.19 -4.62 1.02
N PHE A 74 -1.57 -3.40 1.39
CA PHE A 74 -1.70 -2.96 2.78
C PHE A 74 -3.18 -2.98 3.16
N GLU A 75 -3.58 -3.95 3.98
CA GLU A 75 -4.92 -4.02 4.56
C GLU A 75 -4.93 -3.26 5.89
N GLY A 76 -6.08 -2.70 6.25
CA GLY A 76 -6.19 -1.91 7.47
C GLY A 76 -5.35 -0.64 7.42
N ALA A 77 -5.16 -0.06 6.25
CA ALA A 77 -4.25 1.06 6.04
C ALA A 77 -4.70 2.35 6.73
N ASP A 78 -5.93 2.41 7.26
CA ASP A 78 -6.39 3.52 8.11
C ASP A 78 -5.44 3.78 9.29
N ALA A 79 -4.73 2.74 9.74
CA ALA A 79 -3.75 2.86 10.81
C ALA A 79 -2.61 3.83 10.49
N LEU A 80 -2.39 4.11 9.20
CA LEU A 80 -1.37 5.06 8.73
C LEU A 80 -1.84 6.51 8.77
N ALA A 81 -3.10 6.76 9.11
CA ALA A 81 -3.72 8.09 9.02
C ALA A 81 -3.37 9.11 10.12
N PRO A 82 -2.89 8.75 11.33
CA PRO A 82 -2.55 9.76 12.34
C PRO A 82 -1.53 10.77 11.81
N LEU A 83 -1.78 12.05 12.06
CA LEU A 83 -0.96 13.15 11.55
C LEU A 83 0.52 13.08 11.97
N GLU A 84 0.80 12.47 13.12
CA GLU A 84 2.14 12.36 13.68
C GLU A 84 2.79 10.99 13.43
N CYS A 85 2.26 10.21 12.51
CA CYS A 85 2.81 8.89 12.22
C CYS A 85 4.05 9.01 11.31
N ASN A 86 5.22 8.94 11.92
CA ASN A 86 6.50 9.02 11.21
C ASN A 86 6.66 7.88 10.19
N GLU A 87 6.12 6.71 10.49
CA GLU A 87 6.16 5.55 9.61
C GLU A 87 5.41 5.80 8.31
N THR A 88 4.30 6.55 8.37
CA THR A 88 3.53 6.92 7.18
C THR A 88 4.35 7.83 6.26
N PHE A 89 5.02 8.83 6.82
CA PHE A 89 5.85 9.74 6.03
C PHE A 89 7.11 9.05 5.48
N TRP A 90 7.71 8.15 6.25
CA TRP A 90 8.79 7.30 5.78
C TRP A 90 8.34 6.45 4.59
N LEU A 91 7.20 5.79 4.70
CA LEU A 91 6.64 4.98 3.64
C LEU A 91 6.35 5.81 2.38
N ARG A 92 5.74 6.98 2.55
CA ARG A 92 5.50 7.91 1.44
C ARG A 92 6.79 8.26 0.72
N SER A 93 7.83 8.59 1.47
CA SER A 93 9.13 8.94 0.91
C SER A 93 9.71 7.82 0.05
N LEU A 94 9.59 6.57 0.50
CA LEU A 94 10.01 5.42 -0.28
C LEU A 94 9.18 5.25 -1.56
N LEU A 95 7.86 5.37 -1.45
CA LEU A 95 6.95 5.10 -2.57
C LEU A 95 7.02 6.16 -3.66
N VAL A 96 7.12 7.45 -3.32
CA VAL A 96 7.21 8.51 -4.33
C VAL A 96 8.53 8.48 -5.10
N ASN A 97 9.55 7.85 -4.53
CA ASN A 97 10.85 7.68 -5.18
C ASN A 97 11.01 6.32 -5.87
N SER A 98 9.99 5.46 -5.81
CA SER A 98 10.02 4.14 -6.43
C SER A 98 9.65 4.19 -7.90
N ASP A 99 10.18 3.25 -8.67
CA ASP A 99 9.83 3.07 -10.07
C ASP A 99 8.49 2.32 -10.17
N ALA A 100 7.46 3.00 -10.69
CA ALA A 100 6.13 2.42 -10.85
C ALA A 100 6.11 1.23 -11.82
N SER A 101 7.11 1.08 -12.67
CA SER A 101 7.22 -0.10 -13.54
C SER A 101 7.58 -1.36 -12.76
N GLU A 102 8.14 -1.22 -11.56
CA GLU A 102 8.59 -2.33 -10.72
C GLU A 102 7.73 -2.54 -9.47
N LEU A 103 7.24 -1.46 -8.86
CA LEU A 103 6.50 -1.53 -7.60
C LEU A 103 5.12 -0.89 -7.71
N VAL A 104 4.09 -1.64 -7.34
CA VAL A 104 2.74 -1.12 -7.15
C VAL A 104 2.26 -1.48 -5.75
N VAL A 105 1.69 -0.51 -5.05
CA VAL A 105 1.17 -0.67 -3.70
C VAL A 105 -0.31 -0.32 -3.69
N ILE A 106 -1.11 -1.22 -3.14
CA ILE A 106 -2.55 -1.02 -2.96
C ILE A 106 -2.83 -0.80 -1.48
N PHE A 107 -3.43 0.34 -1.15
CA PHE A 107 -3.90 0.65 0.20
C PHE A 107 -5.39 0.34 0.30
N LEU A 108 -5.76 -0.64 1.11
CA LEU A 108 -7.15 -0.92 1.43
C LEU A 108 -7.54 -0.09 2.64
N VAL A 109 -8.43 0.86 2.45
CA VAL A 109 -8.85 1.82 3.47
C VAL A 109 -10.36 1.87 3.57
N THR A 110 -10.88 2.41 4.69
CA THR A 110 -12.28 2.80 4.79
C THR A 110 -12.50 4.12 4.06
N SER A 111 -13.77 4.51 3.85
CA SER A 111 -14.09 5.81 3.25
C SER A 111 -13.49 6.97 4.05
N GLU A 112 -13.49 6.87 5.37
CA GLU A 112 -12.87 7.87 6.26
C GLU A 112 -11.36 7.88 6.10
N GLY A 113 -10.73 6.69 6.08
CA GLY A 113 -9.28 6.56 5.90
C GLY A 113 -8.81 7.13 4.56
N LYS A 114 -9.60 6.94 3.51
CA LYS A 114 -9.31 7.54 2.20
C LYS A 114 -9.23 9.06 2.28
N VAL A 115 -10.21 9.70 2.94
CA VAL A 115 -10.19 11.15 3.12
C VAL A 115 -8.95 11.59 3.88
N ARG A 116 -8.64 10.92 5.00
CA ARG A 116 -7.53 11.31 5.87
C ARG A 116 -6.16 11.12 5.23
N LEU A 117 -5.97 10.07 4.44
CA LEU A 117 -4.67 9.77 3.81
C LEU A 117 -4.47 10.44 2.46
N PHE A 118 -5.52 10.50 1.64
CA PHE A 118 -5.37 10.85 0.23
C PHE A 118 -6.08 12.14 -0.19
N GLN A 119 -7.13 12.54 0.51
CA GLN A 119 -7.95 13.69 0.13
C GLN A 119 -7.77 14.90 1.05
N ASP A 120 -7.32 14.71 2.28
CA ASP A 120 -7.00 15.78 3.20
C ASP A 120 -5.66 16.41 2.82
N THR A 121 -5.59 17.73 2.72
CA THR A 121 -4.35 18.44 2.39
C THR A 121 -3.22 18.17 3.39
N GLU A 122 -3.54 17.78 4.62
CA GLU A 122 -2.57 17.38 5.64
C GLU A 122 -2.25 15.87 5.59
N GLY A 123 -2.94 15.10 4.76
CA GLY A 123 -2.69 13.68 4.59
C GLY A 123 -1.36 13.41 3.90
N ALA A 124 -0.67 12.36 4.35
CA ALA A 124 0.67 12.03 3.85
C ALA A 124 0.71 11.76 2.34
N PHE A 125 -0.37 11.21 1.78
CA PHE A 125 -0.44 10.80 0.38
C PHE A 125 -1.37 11.71 -0.45
N TYR A 126 -1.58 12.95 -0.02
CA TYR A 126 -2.43 13.88 -0.74
C TYR A 126 -1.99 14.02 -2.20
N ARG A 127 -2.91 13.71 -3.13
CA ARG A 127 -2.70 13.75 -4.59
C ARG A 127 -1.66 12.77 -5.14
N ASP A 128 -1.12 11.86 -4.34
CA ASP A 128 -0.11 10.89 -4.79
C ASP A 128 -0.72 9.52 -5.12
N CYS A 129 -2.04 9.42 -5.23
CA CYS A 129 -2.74 8.15 -5.28
C CYS A 129 -3.68 8.03 -6.48
N LEU A 130 -3.68 6.83 -7.10
CA LEU A 130 -4.71 6.41 -8.05
C LEU A 130 -5.82 5.69 -7.29
N ASN A 131 -7.05 6.22 -7.36
CA ASN A 131 -8.22 5.57 -6.78
C ASN A 131 -8.75 4.49 -7.72
N LEU A 132 -8.81 3.24 -7.25
CA LEU A 132 -9.27 2.10 -8.05
C LEU A 132 -10.78 1.84 -7.93
N ASN A 133 -11.47 2.45 -6.96
CA ASN A 133 -12.93 2.32 -6.83
C ASN A 133 -13.63 3.56 -6.20
#